data_88cb06ae254f5959520abe12f70ca987
#
_entry.id   88cb06ae254f5959520abe12f70ca987
#
_cell.length_a   1.000
_cell.length_b   1.000
_cell.length_c   1.000
_cell.angle_alpha   90.00
_cell.angle_beta   90.00
_cell.angle_gamma   90.00
#
_symmetry.space_group_name_H-M   'P 1'
#
loop_
_entity.id
_entity.type
_entity.pdbx_description
1 polymer ?
#
loop_
_entity_poly.entity_id
_entity_poly.type
_entity_poly.pdbx_seq_one_letter_code
_entity_poly.pdbx_strand_id
1 'polypeptide(L)'
;MTNNKVQLNFGKSLVNMLPIYTVTYSKGELALIVPSSHVVPILKFLRDHTNCQFKCLIDICVVDYPEREARFEVVYNLLSVRYNTRIRVKTSVNEITSIESCSSVFQAGNWYEREAWDLYGVFFSNHPDLRRILTDYGFEGHPLRKDFPLSGYLEARFCEKSKRVILEPLSLTQASRTFDFESPWKI
;
A
#
# COMPACT_ATOMS: atom_id res chain seq x y z
N MET A 1 -14.05 24.20 -13.12
CA MET A 1 -15.15 23.90 -12.17
C MET A 1 -16.08 22.77 -12.65
N THR A 2 -16.23 22.50 -13.94
CA THR A 2 -17.11 21.45 -14.50
C THR A 2 -16.64 20.01 -14.23
N ASN A 3 -15.33 19.74 -14.29
CA ASN A 3 -14.77 18.40 -14.07
C ASN A 3 -15.04 17.84 -12.65
N ASN A 4 -15.03 18.70 -11.64
CA ASN A 4 -15.25 18.28 -10.25
C ASN A 4 -16.66 17.76 -10.01
N LYS A 5 -17.67 18.39 -10.61
CA LYS A 5 -19.08 17.95 -10.51
C LYS A 5 -19.30 16.60 -11.22
N VAL A 6 -18.66 16.40 -12.39
CA VAL A 6 -18.77 15.14 -13.14
C VAL A 6 -18.17 13.97 -12.35
N GLN A 7 -16.99 14.16 -11.78
CA GLN A 7 -16.34 13.13 -10.99
C GLN A 7 -17.10 12.81 -9.70
N LEU A 8 -17.66 13.81 -9.02
CA LEU A 8 -18.49 13.59 -7.85
C LEU A 8 -19.77 12.82 -8.18
N ASN A 9 -20.43 13.14 -9.30
CA ASN A 9 -21.61 12.40 -9.76
C ASN A 9 -21.26 10.96 -10.13
N PHE A 10 -20.11 10.75 -10.77
CA PHE A 10 -19.58 9.41 -11.04
C PHE A 10 -19.34 8.64 -9.73
N GLY A 11 -18.70 9.27 -8.73
CA GLY A 11 -18.52 8.67 -7.41
C GLY A 11 -19.84 8.26 -6.75
N LYS A 12 -20.86 9.12 -6.80
CA LYS A 12 -22.21 8.80 -6.30
C LYS A 12 -22.85 7.61 -7.03
N SER A 13 -22.68 7.53 -8.34
CA SER A 13 -23.18 6.38 -9.10
C SER A 13 -22.50 5.07 -8.71
N LEU A 14 -21.20 5.10 -8.39
CA LEU A 14 -20.47 3.93 -7.91
C LEU A 14 -20.96 3.45 -6.54
N VAL A 15 -21.30 4.36 -5.63
CA VAL A 15 -21.87 4.00 -4.32
C VAL A 15 -23.18 3.23 -4.45
N ASN A 16 -24.00 3.57 -5.45
CA ASN A 16 -25.26 2.87 -5.69
C ASN A 16 -25.08 1.46 -6.28
N MET A 17 -23.92 1.16 -6.86
CA MET A 17 -23.66 -0.10 -7.58
C MET A 17 -22.73 -1.05 -6.81
N LEU A 18 -21.92 -0.53 -5.89
CA LEU A 18 -20.86 -1.27 -5.22
C LEU A 18 -20.94 -1.14 -3.70
N PRO A 19 -20.49 -2.15 -2.95
CA PRO A 19 -20.41 -2.09 -1.49
C PRO A 19 -19.25 -1.19 -1.05
N ILE A 20 -19.46 0.11 -1.08
CA ILE A 20 -18.48 1.14 -0.74
C ILE A 20 -18.92 1.80 0.57
N TYR A 21 -18.01 1.94 1.53
CA TYR A 21 -18.30 2.67 2.77
C TYR A 21 -18.44 4.17 2.55
N THR A 22 -17.44 4.76 1.90
CA THR A 22 -17.41 6.19 1.63
C THR A 22 -16.67 6.50 0.34
N VAL A 23 -17.02 7.64 -0.24
CA VAL A 23 -16.31 8.20 -1.39
C VAL A 23 -15.78 9.57 -1.00
N THR A 24 -14.50 9.76 -1.20
CA THR A 24 -13.84 11.05 -0.97
C THR A 24 -13.31 11.61 -2.27
N TYR A 25 -13.40 12.92 -2.42
CA TYR A 25 -12.87 13.64 -3.55
C TYR A 25 -11.89 14.71 -3.06
N SER A 26 -10.64 14.59 -3.44
CA SER A 26 -9.60 15.52 -3.01
C SER A 26 -8.59 15.74 -4.14
N LYS A 27 -8.18 17.00 -4.33
CA LYS A 27 -7.15 17.40 -5.30
C LYS A 27 -7.37 16.88 -6.74
N GLY A 28 -8.62 16.76 -7.17
CA GLY A 28 -8.93 16.29 -8.51
C GLY A 28 -9.04 14.75 -8.65
N GLU A 29 -8.88 14.00 -7.58
CA GLU A 29 -8.92 12.53 -7.60
C GLU A 29 -10.02 11.97 -6.71
N LEU A 30 -10.63 10.89 -7.17
CA LEU A 30 -11.68 10.15 -6.47
C LEU A 30 -11.05 8.99 -5.69
N ALA A 31 -11.39 8.86 -4.42
CA ALA A 31 -10.98 7.72 -3.63
C ALA A 31 -12.22 7.02 -3.03
N LEU A 32 -12.24 5.71 -3.15
CA LEU A 32 -13.28 4.81 -2.64
C LEU A 32 -12.74 4.08 -1.42
N ILE A 33 -13.45 4.13 -0.30
CA ILE A 33 -13.12 3.32 0.89
C ILE A 33 -14.01 2.10 0.87
N VAL A 34 -13.38 0.91 0.83
CA VAL A 34 -14.06 -0.36 0.62
C VAL A 34 -13.71 -1.37 1.72
N PRO A 35 -14.59 -2.32 2.03
CA PRO A 35 -14.26 -3.42 2.94
C PRO A 35 -13.22 -4.36 2.32
N SER A 36 -12.33 -4.90 3.15
CA SER A 36 -11.25 -5.81 2.72
C SER A 36 -11.76 -7.05 1.98
N SER A 37 -12.93 -7.56 2.37
CA SER A 37 -13.58 -8.73 1.76
C SER A 37 -14.11 -8.49 0.34
N HIS A 38 -14.27 -7.23 -0.10
CA HIS A 38 -14.85 -6.90 -1.40
C HIS A 38 -13.88 -6.20 -2.36
N VAL A 39 -12.59 -6.17 -2.03
CA VAL A 39 -11.57 -5.50 -2.85
C VAL A 39 -11.52 -6.09 -4.26
N VAL A 40 -11.35 -7.40 -4.38
CA VAL A 40 -11.19 -8.08 -5.69
C VAL A 40 -12.43 -7.96 -6.57
N PRO A 41 -13.66 -8.21 -6.10
CA PRO A 41 -14.88 -7.95 -6.87
C PRO A 41 -15.00 -6.50 -7.35
N ILE A 42 -14.66 -5.53 -6.51
CA ILE A 42 -14.71 -4.10 -6.86
C ILE A 42 -13.66 -3.77 -7.93
N LEU A 43 -12.42 -4.25 -7.77
CA LEU A 43 -11.37 -4.07 -8.78
C LEU A 43 -11.75 -4.67 -10.12
N LYS A 44 -12.35 -5.86 -10.13
CA LYS A 44 -12.85 -6.53 -11.34
C LYS A 44 -13.96 -5.71 -11.99
N PHE A 45 -14.92 -5.20 -11.21
CA PHE A 45 -15.97 -4.32 -11.71
C PHE A 45 -15.39 -3.05 -12.34
N LEU A 46 -14.48 -2.37 -11.65
CA LEU A 46 -13.86 -1.14 -12.15
C LEU A 46 -13.05 -1.36 -13.44
N ARG A 47 -12.43 -2.54 -13.59
CA ARG A 47 -11.71 -2.93 -14.80
C ARG A 47 -12.65 -3.17 -15.99
N ASP A 48 -13.76 -3.89 -15.77
CA ASP A 48 -14.58 -4.48 -16.84
C ASP A 48 -15.83 -3.67 -17.19
N HIS A 49 -16.35 -2.86 -16.24
CA HIS A 49 -17.57 -2.07 -16.48
C HIS A 49 -17.33 -1.01 -17.57
N THR A 50 -18.29 -0.88 -18.49
CA THR A 50 -18.19 -0.01 -19.68
C THR A 50 -17.92 1.46 -19.39
N ASN A 51 -18.50 1.99 -18.31
CA ASN A 51 -18.35 3.40 -17.91
C ASN A 51 -17.13 3.66 -17.01
N CYS A 52 -16.41 2.60 -16.58
CA CYS A 52 -15.25 2.70 -15.71
C CYS A 52 -13.96 2.46 -16.49
N GLN A 53 -13.77 1.26 -17.00
CA GLN A 53 -12.63 0.80 -17.80
C GLN A 53 -11.27 1.19 -17.22
N PHE A 54 -11.07 0.97 -15.92
CA PHE A 54 -9.79 1.14 -15.26
C PHE A 54 -8.92 -0.08 -15.54
N LYS A 55 -8.35 -0.12 -16.74
CA LYS A 55 -7.58 -1.28 -17.25
C LYS A 55 -6.15 -1.36 -16.72
N CYS A 56 -5.63 -0.28 -16.16
CA CYS A 56 -4.26 -0.22 -15.68
C CYS A 56 -4.23 -0.10 -14.15
N LEU A 57 -3.61 -1.07 -13.49
CA LEU A 57 -3.14 -0.94 -12.11
C LEU A 57 -1.78 -0.23 -12.15
N ILE A 58 -1.72 0.97 -11.59
CA ILE A 58 -0.50 1.78 -11.58
C ILE A 58 0.41 1.36 -10.43
N ASP A 59 -0.19 1.17 -9.24
CA ASP A 59 0.55 0.93 -8.04
C ASP A 59 -0.35 0.36 -6.93
N ILE A 60 0.27 -0.35 -5.96
CA ILE A 60 -0.33 -0.72 -4.68
C ILE A 60 0.59 -0.21 -3.58
N CYS A 61 0.13 0.78 -2.84
CA CYS A 61 0.86 1.34 -1.70
C CYS A 61 0.22 0.92 -0.38
N VAL A 62 1.02 0.81 0.66
CA VAL A 62 0.55 0.61 2.03
C VAL A 62 0.96 1.81 2.89
N VAL A 63 0.06 2.23 3.75
CA VAL A 63 0.32 3.29 4.75
C VAL A 63 0.10 2.71 6.14
N ASP A 64 1.05 2.94 7.03
CA ASP A 64 1.00 2.48 8.41
C ASP A 64 0.47 3.59 9.33
N TYR A 65 -0.61 3.29 10.05
CA TYR A 65 -1.24 4.14 11.06
C TYR A 65 -1.27 3.41 12.41
N PRO A 66 -0.19 3.43 13.19
CA PRO A 66 -0.07 2.63 14.41
C PRO A 66 -1.14 2.96 15.48
N GLU A 67 -1.75 4.15 15.41
CA GLU A 67 -2.79 4.58 16.35
C GLU A 67 -4.19 3.99 16.04
N ARG A 68 -4.37 3.38 14.85
CA ARG A 68 -5.67 2.85 14.42
C ARG A 68 -5.76 1.36 14.72
N GLU A 69 -6.96 0.88 15.05
CA GLU A 69 -7.25 -0.55 15.18
C GLU A 69 -6.97 -1.31 13.87
N ALA A 70 -7.45 -0.78 12.73
CA ALA A 70 -7.06 -1.24 11.40
C ALA A 70 -5.80 -0.47 10.97
N ARG A 71 -4.65 -0.96 11.39
CA ARG A 71 -3.35 -0.31 11.30
C ARG A 71 -2.95 0.04 9.88
N PHE A 72 -3.13 -0.89 8.92
CA PHE A 72 -2.65 -0.71 7.55
C PHE A 72 -3.77 -0.25 6.63
N GLU A 73 -3.51 0.83 5.88
CA GLU A 73 -4.35 1.29 4.78
C GLU A 73 -3.69 0.89 3.46
N VAL A 74 -4.29 -0.05 2.75
CA VAL A 74 -3.82 -0.48 1.42
C VAL A 74 -4.53 0.31 0.35
N VAL A 75 -3.77 0.93 -0.55
CA VAL A 75 -4.25 1.85 -1.57
C VAL A 75 -3.91 1.30 -2.95
N TYR A 76 -4.93 1.03 -3.74
CA TYR A 76 -4.81 0.60 -5.14
C TYR A 76 -5.04 1.81 -6.04
N ASN A 77 -4.03 2.18 -6.82
CA ASN A 77 -4.10 3.28 -7.77
C ASN A 77 -4.42 2.74 -9.16
N LEU A 78 -5.58 3.10 -9.72
CA LEU A 78 -6.05 2.65 -11.01
C LEU A 78 -6.12 3.79 -12.01
N LEU A 79 -5.85 3.48 -13.29
CA LEU A 79 -5.93 4.41 -14.40
C LEU A 79 -6.86 3.86 -15.49
N SER A 80 -7.79 4.70 -15.93
CA SER A 80 -8.53 4.52 -17.15
C SER A 80 -7.90 5.34 -18.27
N VAL A 81 -7.24 4.66 -19.22
CA VAL A 81 -6.64 5.32 -20.38
C VAL A 81 -7.73 5.88 -21.29
N ARG A 82 -8.84 5.16 -21.42
CA ARG A 82 -9.95 5.57 -22.29
C ARG A 82 -10.59 6.89 -21.87
N TYR A 83 -10.82 7.06 -20.54
CA TYR A 83 -11.49 8.24 -20.00
C TYR A 83 -10.52 9.25 -19.40
N ASN A 84 -9.21 8.99 -19.46
CA ASN A 84 -8.15 9.82 -18.89
C ASN A 84 -8.45 10.22 -17.42
N THR A 85 -8.84 9.24 -16.62
CA THR A 85 -9.22 9.42 -15.22
C THR A 85 -8.48 8.45 -14.33
N ARG A 86 -8.25 8.87 -13.08
CA ARG A 86 -7.66 8.03 -12.04
C ARG A 86 -8.65 7.82 -10.91
N ILE A 87 -8.55 6.69 -10.26
CA ILE A 87 -9.32 6.35 -9.07
C ILE A 87 -8.44 5.61 -8.09
N ARG A 88 -8.63 5.89 -6.80
CA ARG A 88 -8.01 5.14 -5.71
C ARG A 88 -9.04 4.27 -5.04
N VAL A 89 -8.67 3.02 -4.79
CA VAL A 89 -9.45 2.11 -3.95
C VAL A 89 -8.63 1.88 -2.69
N LYS A 90 -9.21 2.20 -1.54
CA LYS A 90 -8.57 2.11 -0.23
C LYS A 90 -9.27 1.08 0.62
N THR A 91 -8.50 0.26 1.29
CA THR A 91 -9.01 -0.66 2.30
C THR A 91 -8.14 -0.64 3.53
N SER A 92 -8.74 -0.77 4.70
CA SER A 92 -8.02 -0.80 5.96
C SER A 92 -8.07 -2.19 6.56
N VAL A 93 -6.91 -2.67 7.03
CA VAL A 93 -6.74 -3.99 7.65
C VAL A 93 -5.83 -3.91 8.87
N ASN A 94 -6.00 -4.85 9.77
CA ASN A 94 -5.08 -5.06 10.88
C ASN A 94 -3.93 -6.01 10.48
N GLU A 95 -3.04 -6.31 11.39
CA GLU A 95 -1.88 -7.19 11.14
C GLU A 95 -2.25 -8.65 10.84
N ILE A 96 -3.42 -9.09 11.30
CA ILE A 96 -3.86 -10.50 11.23
C ILE A 96 -4.80 -10.73 10.03
N THR A 97 -5.57 -9.70 9.65
CA THR A 97 -6.57 -9.83 8.59
C THR A 97 -5.90 -9.88 7.22
N SER A 98 -6.15 -10.95 6.48
CA SER A 98 -5.70 -11.07 5.10
C SER A 98 -6.59 -10.29 4.12
N ILE A 99 -5.98 -9.85 3.02
CA ILE A 99 -6.69 -9.30 1.86
C ILE A 99 -6.60 -10.33 0.73
N GLU A 100 -7.66 -10.50 -0.04
CA GLU A 100 -7.60 -11.35 -1.22
C GLU A 100 -6.72 -10.70 -2.30
N SER A 101 -5.82 -11.51 -2.92
CA SER A 101 -4.89 -11.05 -3.95
C SER A 101 -5.62 -10.57 -5.20
N CYS A 102 -5.21 -9.41 -5.71
CA CYS A 102 -5.71 -8.87 -6.97
C CYS A 102 -4.96 -9.41 -8.20
N SER A 103 -4.00 -10.31 -8.04
CA SER A 103 -3.18 -10.86 -9.13
C SER A 103 -4.01 -11.56 -10.21
N SER A 104 -5.17 -12.13 -9.85
CA SER A 104 -6.15 -12.71 -10.77
C SER A 104 -6.84 -11.68 -11.66
N VAL A 105 -6.93 -10.43 -11.22
CA VAL A 105 -7.53 -9.31 -11.95
C VAL A 105 -6.46 -8.51 -12.68
N PHE A 106 -5.36 -8.18 -12.00
CA PHE A 106 -4.24 -7.42 -12.55
C PHE A 106 -2.93 -8.17 -12.28
N GLN A 107 -2.30 -8.69 -13.31
CA GLN A 107 -1.03 -9.42 -13.17
C GLN A 107 0.09 -8.57 -12.55
N ALA A 108 0.09 -7.25 -12.78
CA ALA A 108 1.02 -6.33 -12.15
C ALA A 108 0.94 -6.34 -10.61
N GLY A 109 -0.22 -6.67 -10.05
CA GLY A 109 -0.43 -6.81 -8.60
C GLY A 109 0.50 -7.80 -7.94
N ASN A 110 0.95 -8.84 -8.65
CA ASN A 110 1.84 -9.87 -8.11
C ASN A 110 3.09 -9.26 -7.42
N TRP A 111 3.79 -8.35 -8.11
CA TRP A 111 5.01 -7.74 -7.57
C TRP A 111 4.71 -6.71 -6.47
N TYR A 112 3.70 -5.87 -6.66
CA TYR A 112 3.31 -4.87 -5.68
C TYR A 112 2.80 -5.49 -4.37
N GLU A 113 2.07 -6.60 -4.44
CA GLU A 113 1.61 -7.33 -3.25
C GLU A 113 2.78 -7.98 -2.49
N ARG A 114 3.78 -8.50 -3.21
CA ARG A 114 5.02 -8.98 -2.60
C ARG A 114 5.79 -7.86 -1.91
N GLU A 115 5.86 -6.67 -2.50
CA GLU A 115 6.47 -5.49 -1.89
C GLU A 115 5.71 -5.07 -0.62
N ALA A 116 4.38 -5.01 -0.69
CA ALA A 116 3.53 -4.70 0.47
C ALA A 116 3.71 -5.72 1.61
N TRP A 117 3.82 -7.00 1.28
CA TRP A 117 4.16 -8.05 2.25
C TRP A 117 5.55 -7.86 2.83
N ASP A 118 6.55 -7.66 2.00
CA ASP A 118 7.95 -7.54 2.44
C ASP A 118 8.17 -6.35 3.37
N LEU A 119 7.67 -5.17 2.99
CA LEU A 119 7.96 -3.92 3.69
C LEU A 119 7.02 -3.62 4.86
N TYR A 120 5.77 -4.10 4.83
CA TYR A 120 4.76 -3.82 5.87
C TYR A 120 4.23 -5.07 6.57
N GLY A 121 4.32 -6.24 5.95
CA GLY A 121 3.77 -7.48 6.49
C GLY A 121 2.27 -7.64 6.30
N VAL A 122 1.69 -7.01 5.28
CA VAL A 122 0.28 -7.22 4.90
C VAL A 122 0.16 -8.56 4.17
N PHE A 123 -0.67 -9.46 4.67
CA PHE A 123 -0.84 -10.79 4.10
C PHE A 123 -1.90 -10.79 3.00
N PHE A 124 -1.54 -11.33 1.83
CA PHE A 124 -2.45 -11.49 0.68
C PHE A 124 -2.81 -12.96 0.49
N SER A 125 -4.08 -13.30 0.74
CA SER A 125 -4.59 -14.66 0.49
C SER A 125 -4.73 -14.93 -1.02
N ASN A 126 -4.61 -16.19 -1.41
CA ASN A 126 -4.68 -16.62 -2.82
C ASN A 126 -3.62 -15.99 -3.75
N HIS A 127 -2.54 -15.46 -3.19
CA HIS A 127 -1.40 -15.01 -3.99
C HIS A 127 -0.60 -16.22 -4.49
N PRO A 128 -0.20 -16.28 -5.76
CA PRO A 128 0.49 -17.44 -6.33
C PRO A 128 1.85 -17.74 -5.71
N ASP A 129 2.60 -16.71 -5.31
CA ASP A 129 3.94 -16.86 -4.70
C ASP A 129 4.25 -15.62 -3.83
N LEU A 130 3.74 -15.62 -2.59
CA LEU A 130 3.96 -14.53 -1.64
C LEU A 130 5.28 -14.74 -0.90
N ARG A 131 6.31 -14.07 -1.36
CA ARG A 131 7.67 -14.08 -0.76
C ARG A 131 8.31 -12.72 -0.81
N ARG A 132 9.32 -12.48 0.03
CA ARG A 132 10.07 -11.22 0.04
C ARG A 132 10.71 -10.93 -1.31
N ILE A 133 10.84 -9.65 -1.66
CA ILE A 133 11.35 -9.20 -2.96
C ILE A 133 12.45 -8.14 -2.85
N LEU A 134 12.37 -7.24 -1.89
CA LEU A 134 13.27 -6.09 -1.76
C LEU A 134 14.29 -6.25 -0.64
N THR A 135 13.92 -6.86 0.48
CA THR A 135 14.82 -7.07 1.60
C THR A 135 15.80 -8.21 1.33
N ASP A 136 16.96 -8.17 1.99
CA ASP A 136 18.00 -9.20 1.85
C ASP A 136 17.54 -10.56 2.38
N TYR A 137 18.25 -11.62 1.99
CA TYR A 137 18.01 -12.97 2.49
C TYR A 137 18.20 -13.04 4.00
N GLY A 138 17.23 -13.65 4.69
CA GLY A 138 17.26 -13.76 6.15
C GLY A 138 16.96 -12.46 6.88
N PHE A 139 16.48 -11.42 6.20
CA PHE A 139 16.05 -10.18 6.85
C PHE A 139 14.84 -10.42 7.75
N GLU A 140 14.92 -9.95 8.99
CA GLU A 140 13.84 -10.07 9.98
C GLU A 140 13.11 -8.74 10.16
N GLY A 141 11.77 -8.82 10.22
CA GLY A 141 10.91 -7.66 10.38
C GLY A 141 10.44 -7.03 9.05
N HIS A 142 9.78 -5.90 9.15
CA HIS A 142 9.17 -5.14 8.06
C HIS A 142 9.61 -3.68 8.14
N PRO A 143 10.55 -3.24 7.29
CA PRO A 143 11.30 -2.00 7.51
C PRO A 143 10.50 -0.71 7.33
N LEU A 144 9.34 -0.72 6.66
CA LEU A 144 8.53 0.48 6.50
C LEU A 144 7.43 0.65 7.57
N ARG A 145 7.32 -0.28 8.50
CA ARG A 145 6.49 -0.05 9.69
C ARG A 145 7.07 1.09 10.53
N LYS A 146 6.19 1.92 11.12
CA LYS A 146 6.59 3.08 11.92
C LYS A 146 7.35 2.71 13.20
N ASP A 147 7.11 1.52 13.73
CA ASP A 147 7.77 0.97 14.91
C ASP A 147 9.14 0.30 14.61
N PHE A 148 9.49 0.12 13.33
CA PHE A 148 10.80 -0.39 12.94
C PHE A 148 11.86 0.74 13.00
N PRO A 149 13.02 0.53 13.64
CA PRO A 149 14.05 1.57 13.74
C PRO A 149 14.64 1.93 12.36
N LEU A 150 14.93 3.21 12.15
CA LEU A 150 15.43 3.75 10.88
C LEU A 150 16.71 3.04 10.41
N SER A 151 17.63 2.76 11.32
CA SER A 151 18.92 2.09 11.01
C SER A 151 18.84 0.56 11.04
N GLY A 152 17.69 -0.02 11.42
CA GLY A 152 17.55 -1.46 11.61
C GLY A 152 18.27 -1.97 12.85
N TYR A 153 18.53 -3.28 12.90
CA TYR A 153 19.17 -3.98 14.02
C TYR A 153 20.54 -4.56 13.69
N LEU A 154 20.80 -4.83 12.42
CA LEU A 154 21.99 -5.49 11.92
C LEU A 154 22.69 -4.65 10.87
N GLU A 155 24.01 -4.73 10.82
CA GLU A 155 24.83 -4.18 9.75
C GLU A 155 25.66 -5.27 9.06
N ALA A 156 25.90 -5.09 7.77
CA ALA A 156 26.72 -5.99 6.98
C ALA A 156 28.12 -5.40 6.86
N ARG A 157 29.14 -6.16 7.30
CA ARG A 157 30.55 -5.75 7.26
C ARG A 157 31.43 -6.86 6.65
N PHE A 158 32.40 -6.47 5.87
CA PHE A 158 33.42 -7.41 5.41
C PHE A 158 34.41 -7.72 6.54
N CYS A 159 34.55 -9.00 6.88
CA CYS A 159 35.50 -9.45 7.88
C CYS A 159 36.81 -9.90 7.22
N GLU A 160 37.89 -9.21 7.48
CA GLU A 160 39.24 -9.51 6.96
C GLU A 160 39.76 -10.92 7.37
N LYS A 161 39.41 -11.36 8.61
CA LYS A 161 39.85 -12.66 9.13
C LYS A 161 39.16 -13.83 8.40
N SER A 162 37.83 -13.73 8.22
CA SER A 162 37.04 -14.79 7.59
C SER A 162 36.91 -14.63 6.07
N LYS A 163 37.41 -13.49 5.50
CA LYS A 163 37.34 -13.15 4.07
C LYS A 163 35.92 -13.22 3.48
N ARG A 164 34.92 -12.86 4.30
CA ARG A 164 33.50 -12.87 3.91
C ARG A 164 32.73 -11.71 4.54
N VAL A 165 31.56 -11.41 3.99
CA VAL A 165 30.60 -10.49 4.60
C VAL A 165 29.93 -11.19 5.79
N ILE A 166 29.91 -10.54 6.93
CA ILE A 166 29.24 -10.99 8.16
C ILE A 166 28.17 -9.98 8.56
N LEU A 167 27.11 -10.49 9.18
CA LEU A 167 26.08 -9.67 9.82
C LEU A 167 26.40 -9.57 11.31
N GLU A 168 26.47 -8.38 11.82
CA GLU A 168 26.70 -8.13 13.24
C GLU A 168 25.70 -7.09 13.77
N PRO A 169 25.49 -7.03 15.10
CA PRO A 169 24.61 -6.02 15.68
C PRO A 169 25.08 -4.62 15.31
N LEU A 170 24.10 -3.73 15.07
CA LEU A 170 24.36 -2.36 14.64
C LEU A 170 25.20 -1.59 15.65
N SER A 171 26.30 -1.01 15.20
CA SER A 171 27.19 -0.15 16.02
C SER A 171 27.44 1.16 15.28
N LEU A 172 26.59 2.16 15.52
CA LEU A 172 26.71 3.47 14.87
C LEU A 172 27.87 4.26 15.46
N THR A 173 28.71 4.85 14.60
CA THR A 173 29.80 5.76 14.99
C THR A 173 29.29 7.06 15.61
N GLN A 174 28.10 7.50 15.17
CA GLN A 174 27.39 8.65 15.73
C GLN A 174 25.96 8.24 16.05
N ALA A 175 25.47 8.60 17.25
CA ALA A 175 24.10 8.33 17.64
C ALA A 175 23.11 8.99 16.66
N SER A 176 22.06 8.25 16.31
CA SER A 176 20.96 8.80 15.51
C SER A 176 20.25 9.90 16.30
N ARG A 177 20.12 11.09 15.70
CA ARG A 177 19.43 12.23 16.31
C ARG A 177 18.08 12.41 15.66
N THR A 178 17.03 12.45 16.48
CA THR A 178 15.67 12.75 16.06
C THR A 178 15.40 14.24 16.23
N PHE A 179 14.82 14.86 15.19
CA PHE A 179 14.44 16.26 15.24
C PHE A 179 12.92 16.36 15.10
N ASP A 180 12.31 17.23 15.90
CA ASP A 180 10.92 17.60 15.75
C ASP A 180 10.83 18.78 14.75
N PHE A 181 10.22 18.50 13.58
CA PHE A 181 10.00 19.52 12.53
C PHE A 181 8.58 20.11 12.56
N GLU A 182 7.77 19.74 13.55
CA GLU A 182 6.45 20.33 13.68
C GLU A 182 6.54 21.80 14.09
N SER A 183 5.66 22.64 13.53
CA SER A 183 5.60 24.03 13.94
C SER A 183 5.19 24.13 15.40
N PRO A 184 5.94 24.86 16.25
CA PRO A 184 5.53 25.09 17.64
C PRO A 184 4.26 25.96 17.73
N TRP A 185 3.89 26.61 16.66
CA TRP A 185 2.73 27.51 16.54
C TRP A 185 1.57 26.77 15.85
N LYS A 186 1.09 25.67 16.43
CA LYS A 186 -0.17 25.06 15.98
C LYS A 186 -1.32 25.94 16.43
N ILE A 187 -2.03 26.55 15.46
CA ILE A 187 -3.32 27.23 15.66
C ILE A 187 -4.42 26.26 15.30
#